data_ee7b782e75636c1f3318a81682bc6ebf
#
_entry.id   ee7b782e75636c1f3318a81682bc6ebf
#
_cell.length_a   1.000
_cell.length_b   1.000
_cell.length_c   1.000
_cell.angle_alpha   90.00
_cell.angle_beta   90.00
_cell.angle_gamma   90.00
#
_symmetry.space_group_name_H-M   'P 1'
#
loop_
_entity.id
_entity.type
_entity.pdbx_description
1 polymer ?
#
loop_
_entity_poly.entity_id
_entity_poly.type
_entity_poly.pdbx_seq_one_letter_code
_entity_poly.pdbx_strand_id
1 'polypeptide(L)'
;AGRIHPITRTMEQVCENFAAMGFRVAEGPDIEDDFHNFTALNFPPGHPAREMHDTFYLPDAPDPGKDGSHRMVLRTHTSPVQIRVMQNEAPPHRVVVPGRTFRSDYDMTHTPMFHQIEGLMIDKDIHMGHLKGCLI
;
A
#
# COMPACT_ATOMS: atom_id res chain seq x y z
N ALA A 1 13.67 -4.29 -30.19
CA ALA A 1 12.56 -3.56 -29.57
C ALA A 1 12.03 -4.35 -28.38
N GLY A 2 12.02 -3.77 -27.19
CA GLY A 2 11.51 -4.40 -25.99
C GLY A 2 9.98 -4.45 -25.98
N ARG A 3 9.44 -5.34 -25.15
CA ARG A 3 8.01 -5.43 -24.90
C ARG A 3 7.73 -5.06 -23.46
N ILE A 4 6.58 -4.40 -23.23
CA ILE A 4 6.13 -4.07 -21.88
C ILE A 4 5.73 -5.36 -21.16
N HIS A 5 6.21 -5.53 -19.92
CA HIS A 5 5.86 -6.69 -19.10
C HIS A 5 4.35 -6.72 -18.86
N PRO A 6 3.71 -7.91 -18.92
CA PRO A 6 2.24 -8.04 -18.74
C PRO A 6 1.72 -7.41 -17.45
N ILE A 7 2.44 -7.53 -16.33
CA ILE A 7 2.05 -6.91 -15.06
C ILE A 7 2.04 -5.39 -15.19
N THR A 8 3.08 -4.79 -15.77
CA THR A 8 3.15 -3.34 -15.99
C THR A 8 1.99 -2.86 -16.84
N ARG A 9 1.69 -3.58 -17.92
CA ARG A 9 0.57 -3.28 -18.79
C ARG A 9 -0.78 -3.35 -18.08
N THR A 10 -0.96 -4.37 -17.24
CA THR A 10 -2.19 -4.54 -16.44
C THR A 10 -2.33 -3.41 -15.42
N MET A 11 -1.23 -3.04 -14.73
CA MET A 11 -1.23 -1.94 -13.78
C MET A 11 -1.61 -0.62 -14.44
N GLU A 12 -1.03 -0.32 -15.59
CA GLU A 12 -1.36 0.87 -16.38
C GLU A 12 -2.83 0.89 -16.77
N GLN A 13 -3.36 -0.23 -17.26
CA GLN A 13 -4.76 -0.35 -17.67
C GLN A 13 -5.71 -0.12 -16.51
N VAL A 14 -5.45 -0.71 -15.35
CA VAL A 14 -6.28 -0.52 -14.15
C VAL A 14 -6.23 0.94 -13.69
N CYS A 15 -5.05 1.55 -13.68
CA CYS A 15 -4.90 2.96 -13.31
C CYS A 15 -5.64 3.89 -14.28
N GLU A 16 -5.59 3.61 -15.58
CA GLU A 16 -6.35 4.36 -16.59
C GLU A 16 -7.86 4.26 -16.36
N ASN A 17 -8.35 3.05 -16.05
CA ASN A 17 -9.77 2.84 -15.75
C ASN A 17 -10.21 3.66 -14.52
N PHE A 18 -9.42 3.68 -13.47
CA PHE A 18 -9.71 4.48 -12.28
C PHE A 18 -9.57 5.98 -12.56
N ALA A 19 -8.59 6.39 -13.36
CA ALA A 19 -8.46 7.79 -13.76
C ALA A 19 -9.71 8.28 -14.52
N ALA A 20 -10.30 7.44 -15.36
CA ALA A 20 -11.55 7.74 -16.05
C ALA A 20 -12.73 7.92 -15.08
N MET A 21 -12.66 7.33 -13.88
CA MET A 21 -13.66 7.51 -12.82
C MET A 21 -13.32 8.69 -11.88
N GLY A 22 -12.29 9.48 -12.18
CA GLY A 22 -11.89 10.62 -11.38
C GLY A 22 -10.88 10.33 -10.27
N PHE A 23 -10.28 9.14 -10.25
CA PHE A 23 -9.23 8.81 -9.30
C PHE A 23 -7.88 9.33 -9.77
N ARG A 24 -7.08 9.80 -8.83
CA ARG A 24 -5.69 10.20 -9.05
C ARG A 24 -4.78 9.04 -8.68
N VAL A 25 -3.71 8.84 -9.44
CA VAL A 25 -2.66 7.87 -9.10
C VAL A 25 -1.69 8.50 -8.12
N ALA A 26 -1.45 7.82 -7.00
CA ALA A 26 -0.45 8.19 -6.02
C ALA A 26 0.57 7.06 -5.86
N GLU A 27 1.83 7.41 -5.72
CA GLU A 27 2.92 6.46 -5.56
C GLU A 27 3.73 6.80 -4.31
N GLY A 28 4.44 5.82 -3.79
CA GLY A 28 5.29 5.97 -2.63
C GLY A 28 6.44 4.98 -2.63
N PRO A 29 7.33 5.09 -1.63
CA PRO A 29 8.55 4.27 -1.58
C PRO A 29 8.25 2.81 -1.22
N ASP A 30 9.11 1.90 -1.68
CA ASP A 30 9.08 0.49 -1.29
C ASP A 30 9.51 0.30 0.18
N ILE A 31 10.43 1.14 0.65
CA ILE A 31 10.92 1.13 2.02
C ILE A 31 10.13 2.14 2.84
N GLU A 32 9.45 1.65 3.86
CA GLU A 32 8.58 2.44 4.72
C GLU A 32 8.99 2.32 6.19
N ASP A 33 8.55 3.27 7.01
CA ASP A 33 8.66 3.13 8.45
C ASP A 33 7.50 2.29 9.02
N ASP A 34 7.70 1.77 10.20
CA ASP A 34 6.71 0.97 10.91
C ASP A 34 5.41 1.74 11.15
N PHE A 35 5.50 3.03 11.42
CA PHE A 35 4.33 3.88 11.66
C PHE A 35 3.39 3.88 10.45
N HIS A 36 3.90 4.18 9.26
CA HIS A 36 3.09 4.25 8.04
C HIS A 36 2.59 2.88 7.58
N ASN A 37 3.41 1.84 7.77
CA ASN A 37 3.06 0.51 7.29
C ASN A 37 2.09 -0.22 8.24
N PHE A 38 2.08 0.10 9.52
CA PHE A 38 1.30 -0.62 10.51
C PHE A 38 0.52 0.28 11.47
N THR A 39 1.18 1.08 12.27
CA THR A 39 0.55 1.81 13.39
C THR A 39 -0.57 2.73 12.91
N ALA A 40 -0.32 3.53 11.88
CA ALA A 40 -1.30 4.46 11.33
C ALA A 40 -2.50 3.77 10.67
N LEU A 41 -2.35 2.49 10.34
CA LEU A 41 -3.38 1.65 9.75
C LEU A 41 -4.09 0.77 10.79
N ASN A 42 -3.90 1.09 12.07
CA ASN A 42 -4.53 0.40 13.18
C ASN A 42 -4.01 -1.05 13.38
N PHE A 43 -2.73 -1.27 13.11
CA PHE A 43 -2.03 -2.50 13.46
C PHE A 43 -1.14 -2.23 14.69
N PRO A 44 -1.64 -2.39 15.92
CA PRO A 44 -0.87 -2.10 17.11
C PRO A 44 0.26 -3.14 17.32
N PRO A 45 1.26 -2.82 18.17
CA PRO A 45 2.26 -3.81 18.57
C PRO A 45 1.61 -5.10 19.05
N GLY A 46 2.11 -6.25 18.59
CA GLY A 46 1.55 -7.56 18.90
C GLY A 46 0.41 -8.02 17.99
N HIS A 47 -0.04 -7.17 17.07
CA HIS A 47 -1.03 -7.60 16.07
C HIS A 47 -0.43 -8.68 15.15
N PRO A 48 -1.20 -9.76 14.82
CA PRO A 48 -0.67 -10.84 13.97
C PRO A 48 -0.11 -10.38 12.63
N ALA A 49 -0.67 -9.33 12.02
CA ALA A 49 -0.18 -8.79 10.75
C ALA A 49 1.21 -8.15 10.86
N ARG A 50 1.67 -7.81 12.08
CA ARG A 50 3.00 -7.28 12.35
C ARG A 50 4.00 -8.36 12.72
N GLU A 51 3.55 -9.60 12.86
CA GLU A 51 4.43 -10.70 13.22
C GLU A 51 5.51 -10.90 12.16
N MET A 52 6.68 -11.25 12.64
CA MET A 52 7.92 -11.20 11.87
C MET A 52 7.99 -12.18 10.71
N HIS A 53 7.06 -13.15 10.65
CA HIS A 53 7.06 -14.16 9.60
C HIS A 53 6.77 -13.58 8.22
N ASP A 54 5.96 -12.51 8.16
CA ASP A 54 5.44 -11.99 6.90
C ASP A 54 6.05 -10.66 6.50
N THR A 55 6.98 -10.12 7.30
CA THR A 55 7.55 -8.80 7.07
C THR A 55 9.06 -8.85 6.95
N PHE A 56 9.61 -8.22 5.91
CA PHE A 56 11.04 -7.99 5.78
C PHE A 56 11.41 -6.70 6.50
N TYR A 57 12.12 -6.84 7.62
CA TYR A 57 12.69 -5.70 8.33
C TYR A 57 14.09 -5.40 7.82
N LEU A 58 14.39 -4.11 7.65
CA LEU A 58 15.75 -3.68 7.37
C LEU A 58 16.59 -3.74 8.65
N PRO A 59 17.94 -3.82 8.52
CA PRO A 59 18.81 -3.74 9.68
C PRO A 59 18.49 -2.50 10.50
N ASP A 60 18.61 -2.61 11.84
CA ASP A 60 18.23 -1.54 12.74
C ASP A 60 18.91 -0.23 12.38
N ALA A 61 18.11 0.82 12.26
CA ALA A 61 18.62 2.17 12.19
C ALA A 61 19.32 2.53 13.52
N PRO A 62 20.28 3.49 13.53
CA PRO A 62 20.97 3.89 14.74
C PRO A 62 20.05 4.34 15.89
N ASP A 63 18.81 4.71 15.58
CA ASP A 63 17.79 5.07 16.55
C ASP A 63 16.41 4.59 16.06
N PRO A 64 16.03 3.34 16.40
CA PRO A 64 14.74 2.80 15.97
C PRO A 64 13.52 3.38 16.68
N GLY A 65 13.72 4.36 17.58
CA GLY A 65 12.66 4.84 18.47
C GLY A 65 12.35 3.83 19.57
N LYS A 66 11.88 4.33 20.72
CA LYS A 66 11.59 3.49 21.90
C LYS A 66 10.44 2.51 21.66
N ASP A 67 9.53 2.85 20.73
CA ASP A 67 8.34 2.06 20.37
C ASP A 67 8.52 1.29 19.06
N GLY A 68 9.69 1.37 18.43
CA GLY A 68 9.95 0.76 17.13
C GLY A 68 9.33 1.51 15.94
N SER A 69 8.74 2.70 16.17
CA SER A 69 8.03 3.46 15.13
C SER A 69 8.92 3.91 13.97
N HIS A 70 10.22 4.04 14.21
CA HIS A 70 11.21 4.41 13.20
C HIS A 70 11.89 3.22 12.54
N ARG A 71 11.47 2.00 12.88
CA ARG A 71 12.01 0.80 12.27
C ARG A 71 11.58 0.75 10.80
N MET A 72 12.53 0.50 9.90
CA MET A 72 12.28 0.45 8.47
C MET A 72 11.92 -0.96 8.01
N VAL A 73 10.96 -1.03 7.11
CA VAL A 73 10.46 -2.28 6.54
C VAL A 73 10.31 -2.16 5.03
N LEU A 74 10.37 -3.28 4.33
CA LEU A 74 9.80 -3.35 2.98
C LEU A 74 8.28 -3.39 3.13
N ARG A 75 7.58 -2.47 2.49
CA ARG A 75 6.14 -2.36 2.66
C ARG A 75 5.42 -3.65 2.29
N THR A 76 4.50 -4.05 3.13
CA THR A 76 3.73 -5.29 2.97
C THR A 76 2.43 -5.07 2.20
N HIS A 77 2.06 -3.83 1.94
CA HIS A 77 0.91 -3.40 1.15
C HIS A 77 1.15 -1.97 0.66
N THR A 78 0.28 -1.47 -0.21
CA THR A 78 0.42 -0.09 -0.70
C THR A 78 -0.30 0.93 0.17
N SER A 79 -0.98 0.50 1.23
CA SER A 79 -1.74 1.38 2.15
C SER A 79 -0.94 2.50 2.81
N PRO A 80 0.39 2.40 3.06
CA PRO A 80 1.17 3.53 3.58
C PRO A 80 1.01 4.81 2.78
N VAL A 81 0.85 4.71 1.46
CA VAL A 81 0.66 5.87 0.60
C VAL A 81 -0.67 6.57 0.88
N GLN A 82 -1.71 5.82 1.25
CA GLN A 82 -2.99 6.41 1.69
C GLN A 82 -2.78 7.31 2.91
N ILE A 83 -2.00 6.86 3.87
CA ILE A 83 -1.67 7.66 5.06
C ILE A 83 -0.93 8.94 4.67
N ARG A 84 0.05 8.84 3.77
CA ARG A 84 0.81 10.00 3.31
C ARG A 84 -0.08 11.00 2.57
N VAL A 85 -1.01 10.54 1.74
CA VAL A 85 -1.99 11.40 1.07
C VAL A 85 -2.85 12.13 2.10
N MET A 86 -3.38 11.40 3.08
CA MET A 86 -4.24 11.99 4.13
C MET A 86 -3.49 12.95 5.05
N GLN A 87 -2.19 12.74 5.26
CA GLN A 87 -1.34 13.66 6.03
C GLN A 87 -1.10 15.00 5.30
N ASN A 88 -1.08 14.98 3.98
CA ASN A 88 -0.67 16.13 3.17
C ASN A 88 -1.83 16.88 2.54
N GLU A 89 -3.00 16.29 2.46
CA GLU A 89 -4.16 16.85 1.76
C GLU A 89 -5.43 16.66 2.59
N ALA A 90 -6.34 17.64 2.51
CA ALA A 90 -7.67 17.53 3.09
C ALA A 90 -8.59 16.71 2.19
N PRO A 91 -9.61 16.00 2.76
CA PRO A 91 -10.62 15.35 1.94
C PRO A 91 -11.42 16.37 1.09
N PRO A 92 -12.06 15.95 0.00
CA PRO A 92 -12.28 14.56 -0.41
C PRO A 92 -11.04 13.90 -1.04
N HIS A 93 -11.01 12.55 -0.98
CA HIS A 93 -9.95 11.77 -1.60
C HIS A 93 -10.52 10.75 -2.59
N ARG A 94 -9.89 10.67 -3.76
CA ARG A 94 -10.10 9.64 -4.77
C ARG A 94 -8.75 9.27 -5.34
N VAL A 95 -8.14 8.23 -4.76
CA VAL A 95 -6.75 7.88 -5.05
C VAL A 95 -6.65 6.39 -5.32
N VAL A 96 -5.89 6.00 -6.33
CA VAL A 96 -5.43 4.63 -6.49
C VAL A 96 -3.93 4.59 -6.26
N VAL A 97 -3.48 3.54 -5.61
CA VAL A 97 -2.08 3.37 -5.23
C VAL A 97 -1.57 2.04 -5.80
N PRO A 98 -0.94 2.06 -6.97
CA PRO A 98 -0.26 0.89 -7.49
C PRO A 98 1.13 0.79 -6.90
N GLY A 99 1.67 -0.42 -6.81
CA GLY A 99 3.06 -0.57 -6.44
C GLY A 99 3.46 -1.99 -6.09
N ARG A 100 4.75 -2.14 -5.81
CA ARG A 100 5.32 -3.39 -5.34
C ARG A 100 5.12 -3.54 -3.85
N THR A 101 4.89 -4.77 -3.42
CA THR A 101 4.75 -5.14 -2.02
C THR A 101 5.58 -6.38 -1.75
N PHE A 102 5.96 -6.57 -0.49
CA PHE A 102 6.93 -7.59 -0.12
C PHE A 102 6.44 -8.32 1.14
N ARG A 103 6.43 -9.64 1.08
CA ARG A 103 6.12 -10.49 2.23
C ARG A 103 7.05 -11.68 2.26
N SER A 104 7.50 -12.05 3.44
CA SER A 104 8.44 -13.15 3.62
C SER A 104 7.81 -14.54 3.65
N ASP A 105 6.67 -14.70 3.00
CA ASP A 105 6.00 -15.97 2.80
C ASP A 105 6.76 -16.83 1.80
N TYR A 106 7.45 -17.85 2.29
CA TYR A 106 8.16 -18.79 1.45
C TYR A 106 7.40 -20.08 1.31
N ASP A 107 6.71 -20.27 0.20
CA ASP A 107 6.27 -21.59 -0.22
C ASP A 107 6.28 -21.66 -1.76
N MET A 108 5.91 -22.82 -2.30
CA MET A 108 5.94 -23.04 -3.75
C MET A 108 4.88 -22.23 -4.51
N THR A 109 3.91 -21.67 -3.81
CA THR A 109 2.78 -20.94 -4.40
C THR A 109 2.85 -19.42 -4.17
N HIS A 110 3.75 -18.94 -3.32
CA HIS A 110 3.90 -17.53 -2.97
C HIS A 110 5.25 -16.98 -3.36
N THR A 111 5.27 -15.81 -3.98
CA THR A 111 6.49 -15.06 -4.25
C THR A 111 6.71 -14.00 -3.17
N PRO A 112 7.97 -13.70 -2.79
CA PRO A 112 8.25 -12.67 -1.78
C PRO A 112 7.90 -11.25 -2.23
N MET A 113 7.79 -11.01 -3.52
CA MET A 113 7.39 -9.73 -4.10
C MET A 113 6.19 -9.92 -5.01
N PHE A 114 5.19 -9.06 -4.86
CA PHE A 114 4.03 -9.02 -5.75
C PHE A 114 3.57 -7.58 -5.95
N HIS A 115 2.74 -7.37 -6.96
CA HIS A 115 2.17 -6.07 -7.25
C HIS A 115 0.77 -5.97 -6.65
N GLN A 116 0.44 -4.80 -6.15
CA GLN A 116 -0.86 -4.51 -5.55
C GLN A 116 -1.37 -3.16 -6.05
N ILE A 117 -2.69 -3.05 -6.18
CA ILE A 117 -3.35 -1.77 -6.42
C ILE A 117 -4.41 -1.63 -5.33
N GLU A 118 -4.34 -0.55 -4.58
CA GLU A 118 -5.36 -0.19 -3.59
C GLU A 118 -6.08 1.09 -4.02
N GLY A 119 -7.34 1.21 -3.64
CA GLY A 119 -8.12 2.40 -3.86
C GLY A 119 -8.61 2.99 -2.55
N LEU A 120 -8.62 4.32 -2.48
CA LEU A 120 -9.17 5.07 -1.36
C LEU A 120 -10.17 6.10 -1.90
N MET A 121 -11.39 6.06 -1.37
CA MET A 121 -12.38 7.09 -1.63
C MET A 121 -12.93 7.59 -0.30
N ILE A 122 -12.75 8.88 -0.03
CA ILE A 122 -13.32 9.55 1.14
C ILE A 122 -14.08 10.77 0.64
N ASP A 123 -15.37 10.79 0.88
CA ASP A 123 -16.24 11.91 0.54
C ASP A 123 -17.51 11.81 1.40
N LYS A 124 -18.38 12.80 1.26
CA LYS A 124 -19.71 12.78 1.92
C LYS A 124 -20.58 11.70 1.25
N ASP A 125 -21.40 11.03 2.05
CA ASP A 125 -22.42 10.08 1.62
C ASP A 125 -21.89 8.85 0.85
N ILE A 126 -20.63 8.47 1.06
CA ILE A 126 -20.05 7.26 0.49
C ILE A 126 -20.55 6.02 1.23
N HIS A 127 -20.94 5.00 0.48
CA HIS A 127 -21.42 3.72 1.03
C HIS A 127 -20.98 2.53 0.17
N MET A 128 -21.30 1.32 0.60
CA MET A 128 -20.85 0.08 -0.05
C MET A 128 -21.27 -0.05 -1.52
N GLY A 129 -22.37 0.58 -1.91
CA GLY A 129 -22.80 0.62 -3.31
C GLY A 129 -21.78 1.34 -4.20
N HIS A 130 -21.15 2.39 -3.70
CA HIS A 130 -20.10 3.10 -4.41
C HIS A 130 -18.87 2.21 -4.60
N LEU A 131 -18.47 1.49 -3.54
CA LEU A 131 -17.35 0.54 -3.63
C LEU A 131 -17.63 -0.53 -4.68
N LYS A 132 -18.80 -1.14 -4.63
CA LYS A 132 -19.20 -2.15 -5.62
C LYS A 132 -19.19 -1.60 -7.03
N GLY A 133 -19.71 -0.39 -7.23
CA GLY A 133 -19.73 0.26 -8.53
C GLY A 133 -18.34 0.51 -9.13
N CYS A 134 -17.35 0.82 -8.29
CA CYS A 134 -15.97 0.99 -8.74
C CYS A 134 -15.32 -0.33 -9.16
N LEU A 135 -15.73 -1.45 -8.58
CA LEU A 135 -15.11 -2.76 -8.81
C LEU A 135 -15.75 -3.54 -9.97
N ILE A 136 -16.90 -3.14 -10.42
CA ILE A 136 -17.59 -3.70 -11.57
C ILE A 136 -17.38 -2.81 -12.79
#